data_60e3a06b31e552602bee24e548ba554f
#
_entry.id   60e3a06b31e552602bee24e548ba554f
#
_cell.length_a   1.000
_cell.length_b   1.000
_cell.length_c   1.000
_cell.angle_alpha   90.00
_cell.angle_beta   90.00
_cell.angle_gamma   90.00
#
_symmetry.space_group_name_H-M   'P 1'
#
loop_
_entity.id
_entity.type
_entity.pdbx_description
1 polymer ?
#
loop_
_entity_poly.entity_id
_entity_poly.type
_entity_poly.pdbx_seq_one_letter_code
_entity_poly.pdbx_strand_id
1 'polypeptide(L)'
;MPGWDDSKGSIEALHRYWNSRAGGLAPQRSDIEPADIKPLLPFLYIVRFERDPFRVCYVLTGTEADRWNGFSLTGRYVDEFLATDIHGANRILLDAYTKAFETAAPVFGTYTWPTRAGYTLNVRFGMFPLRVGEHIQQCLAIEDYSGFSRVMADDSIPFERSPPKLSGDTKD
;
A
#
# COMPACT_ATOMS: atom_id res chain seq x y z
N MET A 1 -13.54 -16.83 -2.19
CA MET A 1 -12.45 -15.91 -2.57
C MET A 1 -13.02 -14.51 -2.63
N PRO A 2 -12.45 -13.55 -1.89
CA PRO A 2 -12.82 -12.17 -2.12
C PRO A 2 -12.50 -11.82 -3.58
N GLY A 3 -13.46 -11.24 -4.27
CA GLY A 3 -13.25 -10.72 -5.62
C GLY A 3 -12.60 -9.34 -5.57
N TRP A 4 -12.11 -8.86 -6.69
CA TRP A 4 -11.53 -7.51 -6.80
C TRP A 4 -12.54 -6.41 -6.45
N ASP A 5 -13.82 -6.68 -6.57
CA ASP A 5 -14.90 -5.78 -6.17
C ASP A 5 -15.00 -5.59 -4.65
N ASP A 6 -14.42 -6.50 -3.87
CA ASP A 6 -14.44 -6.42 -2.42
C ASP A 6 -13.59 -5.26 -1.87
N SER A 7 -12.69 -4.70 -2.68
CA SER A 7 -11.93 -3.49 -2.33
C SER A 7 -12.73 -2.20 -2.51
N LYS A 8 -13.89 -2.25 -3.16
CA LYS A 8 -14.72 -1.06 -3.42
C LYS A 8 -15.16 -0.39 -2.12
N GLY A 9 -14.87 0.90 -2.01
CA GLY A 9 -15.19 1.67 -0.80
C GLY A 9 -14.25 1.38 0.38
N SER A 10 -13.20 0.58 0.18
CA SER A 10 -12.25 0.21 1.23
C SER A 10 -11.49 1.41 1.80
N ILE A 11 -11.12 2.36 0.94
CA ILE A 11 -10.42 3.60 1.33
C ILE A 11 -11.31 4.42 2.27
N GLU A 12 -12.55 4.62 1.89
CA GLU A 12 -13.52 5.38 2.67
C GLU A 12 -13.85 4.70 4.01
N ALA A 13 -13.93 3.37 4.02
CA ALA A 13 -14.14 2.59 5.23
C ALA A 13 -12.95 2.72 6.20
N LEU A 14 -11.72 2.60 5.70
CA LEU A 14 -10.53 2.76 6.51
C LEU A 14 -10.38 4.20 7.03
N HIS A 15 -10.73 5.19 6.21
CA HIS A 15 -10.70 6.59 6.60
C HIS A 15 -11.67 6.87 7.75
N ARG A 16 -12.90 6.37 7.68
CA ARG A 16 -13.87 6.50 8.79
C ARG A 16 -13.36 5.85 10.07
N TYR A 17 -12.78 4.67 9.96
CA TYR A 17 -12.21 3.95 11.09
C TYR A 17 -11.05 4.73 11.71
N TRP A 18 -10.08 5.18 10.91
CA TRP A 18 -8.95 5.98 11.35
C TRP A 18 -9.42 7.25 12.06
N ASN A 19 -10.39 7.99 11.50
CA ASN A 19 -10.96 9.18 12.12
C ASN A 19 -11.63 8.87 13.46
N SER A 20 -12.27 7.71 13.60
CA SER A 20 -12.91 7.30 14.85
C SER A 20 -11.90 7.04 15.99
N ARG A 21 -10.65 6.77 15.64
CA ARG A 21 -9.55 6.54 16.59
C ARG A 21 -8.69 7.79 16.80
N ALA A 22 -8.83 8.79 15.93
CA ALA A 22 -8.09 10.04 16.04
C ALA A 22 -8.76 10.97 17.06
N GLY A 23 -8.00 11.48 18.00
CA GLY A 23 -8.44 12.47 19.01
C GLY A 23 -7.83 13.84 18.77
N GLY A 24 -7.88 14.35 17.53
CA GLY A 24 -7.21 15.59 17.12
C GLY A 24 -5.75 15.41 16.70
N LEU A 25 -5.20 14.22 16.89
CA LEU A 25 -3.88 13.77 16.41
C LEU A 25 -4.05 12.44 15.68
N ALA A 26 -3.07 12.04 14.88
CA ALA A 26 -3.05 10.70 14.30
C ALA A 26 -3.17 9.64 15.42
N PRO A 27 -3.93 8.55 15.22
CA PRO A 27 -4.08 7.50 16.22
C PRO A 27 -2.73 6.85 16.56
N GLN A 28 -2.67 6.26 17.76
CA GLN A 28 -1.59 5.35 18.09
C GLN A 28 -1.75 4.05 17.30
N ARG A 29 -0.63 3.41 16.99
CA ARG A 29 -0.65 2.06 16.39
C ARG A 29 -1.44 1.08 17.28
N SER A 30 -1.36 1.22 18.58
CA SER A 30 -2.09 0.41 19.57
C SER A 30 -3.60 0.62 19.57
N ASP A 31 -4.09 1.75 19.03
CA ASP A 31 -5.52 2.04 18.94
C ASP A 31 -6.19 1.33 17.73
N ILE A 32 -5.37 0.76 16.85
CA ILE A 32 -5.84 0.04 15.67
C ILE A 32 -6.05 -1.43 16.02
N GLU A 33 -7.31 -1.82 16.10
CA GLU A 33 -7.72 -3.20 16.38
C GLU A 33 -8.04 -3.93 15.07
N PRO A 34 -7.26 -4.96 14.68
CA PRO A 34 -7.49 -5.68 13.43
C PRO A 34 -8.89 -6.28 13.30
N ALA A 35 -9.49 -6.67 14.42
CA ALA A 35 -10.84 -7.25 14.42
C ALA A 35 -11.90 -6.27 13.89
N ASP A 36 -11.71 -4.97 14.11
CA ASP A 36 -12.65 -3.92 13.69
C ASP A 36 -12.60 -3.67 12.17
N ILE A 37 -11.48 -4.01 11.54
CA ILE A 37 -11.23 -3.78 10.10
C ILE A 37 -10.97 -5.10 9.35
N LYS A 38 -11.46 -6.21 9.88
CA LYS A 38 -11.24 -7.54 9.33
C LYS A 38 -11.50 -7.66 7.82
N PRO A 39 -12.59 -7.08 7.25
CA PRO A 39 -12.83 -7.15 5.81
C PRO A 39 -11.79 -6.42 4.96
N LEU A 40 -11.04 -5.46 5.55
CA LEU A 40 -10.03 -4.67 4.86
C LEU A 40 -8.65 -5.31 4.89
N LEU A 41 -8.39 -6.22 5.84
CA LEU A 41 -7.07 -6.81 6.06
C LEU A 41 -6.41 -7.40 4.80
N PRO A 42 -7.14 -8.07 3.89
CA PRO A 42 -6.53 -8.60 2.67
C PRO A 42 -5.92 -7.55 1.75
N PHE A 43 -6.39 -6.30 1.83
CA PHE A 43 -5.99 -5.20 0.94
C PHE A 43 -5.02 -4.21 1.60
N LEU A 44 -4.69 -4.43 2.87
CA LEU A 44 -3.88 -3.50 3.65
C LEU A 44 -2.39 -3.66 3.40
N TYR A 45 -1.71 -2.53 3.52
CA TYR A 45 -0.26 -2.44 3.70
C TYR A 45 0.00 -1.74 5.03
N ILE A 46 0.93 -2.26 5.81
CA ILE A 46 1.48 -1.57 6.97
C ILE A 46 2.93 -1.29 6.67
N VAL A 47 3.29 -0.02 6.71
CA VAL A 47 4.67 0.41 6.54
C VAL A 47 5.23 0.99 7.83
N ARG A 48 6.55 0.88 7.97
CA ARG A 48 7.34 1.58 8.99
C ARG A 48 8.20 2.63 8.30
N PHE A 49 8.22 3.81 8.89
CA PHE A 49 9.13 4.88 8.49
C PHE A 49 10.46 4.75 9.22
N GLU A 50 11.53 4.75 8.47
CA GLU A 50 12.89 4.84 8.99
C GLU A 50 13.42 6.25 8.74
N ARG A 51 14.32 6.70 9.60
CA ARG A 51 14.95 8.01 9.52
C ARG A 51 16.45 7.81 9.30
N ASP A 52 17.09 8.81 8.70
CA ASP A 52 18.54 8.93 8.55
C ASP A 52 19.24 7.75 7.85
N PRO A 53 18.93 7.45 6.59
CA PRO A 53 18.07 8.17 5.65
C PRO A 53 16.59 7.82 5.81
N PHE A 54 15.71 8.69 5.33
CA PHE A 54 14.29 8.40 5.28
C PHE A 54 14.00 7.27 4.29
N ARG A 55 13.39 6.20 4.79
CA ARG A 55 12.96 5.05 3.99
C ARG A 55 11.61 4.52 4.46
N VAL A 56 10.90 3.88 3.57
CA VAL A 56 9.58 3.29 3.85
C VAL A 56 9.69 1.78 3.66
N CYS A 57 9.57 1.03 4.76
CA CYS A 57 9.64 -0.43 4.79
C CYS A 57 8.25 -1.03 4.90
N TYR A 58 7.89 -1.96 4.02
CA TYR A 58 6.69 -2.77 4.17
C TYR A 58 6.86 -3.77 5.32
N VAL A 59 6.09 -3.58 6.38
CA VAL A 59 6.13 -4.47 7.57
C VAL A 59 5.17 -5.63 7.42
N LEU A 60 4.01 -5.35 6.81
CA LEU A 60 2.98 -6.35 6.55
C LEU A 60 2.22 -5.96 5.28
N THR A 61 1.93 -6.95 4.46
CA THR A 61 1.08 -6.81 3.29
C THR A 61 -0.03 -7.85 3.32
N GLY A 62 -1.25 -7.42 2.99
CA GLY A 62 -2.41 -8.32 2.95
C GLY A 62 -2.35 -9.30 1.79
N THR A 63 -3.14 -10.35 1.88
CA THR A 63 -3.12 -11.44 0.89
C THR A 63 -3.52 -11.02 -0.52
N GLU A 64 -4.49 -10.11 -0.66
CA GLU A 64 -4.87 -9.56 -1.97
C GLU A 64 -3.82 -8.58 -2.49
N ALA A 65 -3.19 -7.80 -1.60
CA ALA A 65 -2.07 -6.95 -1.96
C ALA A 65 -0.90 -7.79 -2.52
N ASP A 66 -0.54 -8.87 -1.86
CA ASP A 66 0.52 -9.79 -2.33
C ASP A 66 0.14 -10.45 -3.67
N ARG A 67 -1.12 -10.85 -3.80
CA ARG A 67 -1.63 -11.42 -5.05
C ARG A 67 -1.50 -10.46 -6.23
N TRP A 68 -1.81 -9.17 -6.02
CA TRP A 68 -1.67 -8.14 -7.03
C TRP A 68 -0.22 -7.90 -7.42
N ASN A 69 0.66 -7.88 -6.46
CA ASN A 69 2.08 -7.67 -6.71
C ASN A 69 2.77 -8.92 -7.31
N GLY A 70 2.16 -10.09 -7.17
CA GLY A 70 2.72 -11.36 -7.59
C GLY A 70 3.76 -11.95 -6.62
N PHE A 71 4.06 -11.25 -5.53
CA PHE A 71 4.93 -11.67 -4.44
C PHE A 71 4.68 -10.82 -3.20
N SER A 72 5.16 -11.26 -2.03
CA SER A 72 5.04 -10.47 -0.81
C SER A 72 6.03 -9.31 -0.79
N LEU A 73 5.54 -8.12 -0.46
CA LEU A 73 6.36 -6.94 -0.26
C LEU A 73 6.93 -6.86 1.18
N THR A 74 6.48 -7.70 2.09
CA THR A 74 6.91 -7.70 3.49
C THR A 74 8.43 -7.78 3.59
N GLY A 75 9.03 -6.85 4.32
CA GLY A 75 10.49 -6.72 4.47
C GLY A 75 11.18 -5.93 3.34
N ARG A 76 10.45 -5.54 2.31
CA ARG A 76 10.98 -4.74 1.19
C ARG A 76 10.78 -3.24 1.44
N TYR A 77 11.57 -2.43 0.77
CA TYR A 77 11.45 -0.98 0.81
C TYR A 77 10.83 -0.44 -0.48
N VAL A 78 10.05 0.63 -0.36
CA VAL A 78 9.41 1.26 -1.52
C VAL A 78 10.46 1.74 -2.54
N ASP A 79 11.59 2.26 -2.07
CA ASP A 79 12.67 2.78 -2.93
C ASP A 79 13.40 1.71 -3.75
N GLU A 80 13.32 0.44 -3.35
CA GLU A 80 13.88 -0.67 -4.14
C GLU A 80 13.23 -0.81 -5.52
N PHE A 81 11.97 -0.36 -5.65
CA PHE A 81 11.20 -0.49 -6.89
C PHE A 81 11.35 0.72 -7.83
N LEU A 82 12.02 1.78 -7.41
CA LEU A 82 12.14 3.00 -8.20
C LEU A 82 12.96 2.82 -9.47
N ALA A 83 13.98 1.95 -9.45
CA ALA A 83 14.83 1.70 -10.60
C ALA A 83 14.11 1.06 -11.80
N THR A 84 13.01 0.35 -11.52
CA THR A 84 12.18 -0.33 -12.53
C THR A 84 10.82 0.32 -12.71
N ASP A 85 10.64 1.51 -12.14
CA ASP A 85 9.35 2.22 -12.09
C ASP A 85 9.11 3.06 -13.35
N ILE A 86 8.96 2.38 -14.48
CA ILE A 86 8.77 3.03 -15.79
C ILE A 86 7.47 3.82 -15.90
N HIS A 87 6.50 3.59 -15.00
CA HIS A 87 5.20 4.26 -14.99
C HIS A 87 5.06 5.28 -13.85
N GLY A 88 6.06 5.43 -13.01
CA GLY A 88 6.06 6.38 -11.90
C GLY A 88 5.18 6.01 -10.70
N ALA A 89 4.59 4.82 -10.68
CA ALA A 89 3.68 4.39 -9.60
C ALA A 89 4.38 4.35 -8.24
N ASN A 90 5.58 3.78 -8.16
CA ASN A 90 6.32 3.70 -6.90
C ASN A 90 6.82 5.07 -6.44
N ARG A 91 7.14 5.98 -7.36
CA ARG A 91 7.47 7.37 -7.03
C ARG A 91 6.27 8.07 -6.41
N ILE A 92 5.08 7.93 -6.99
CA ILE A 92 3.83 8.50 -6.45
C ILE A 92 3.56 7.95 -5.05
N LEU A 93 3.72 6.65 -4.84
CA LEU A 93 3.53 6.03 -3.53
C LEU A 93 4.56 6.53 -2.50
N LEU A 94 5.83 6.62 -2.87
CA LEU A 94 6.87 7.13 -1.97
C LEU A 94 6.62 8.58 -1.57
N ASP A 95 6.25 9.43 -2.52
CA ASP A 95 5.92 10.84 -2.27
C ASP A 95 4.69 10.96 -1.35
N ALA A 96 3.68 10.11 -1.54
CA ALA A 96 2.50 10.09 -0.70
C ALA A 96 2.80 9.60 0.73
N TYR A 97 3.63 8.58 0.91
CA TYR A 97 4.11 8.14 2.22
C TYR A 97 4.92 9.24 2.92
N THR A 98 5.80 9.90 2.19
CA THR A 98 6.59 11.02 2.71
C THR A 98 5.67 12.13 3.21
N LYS A 99 4.66 12.49 2.41
CA LYS A 99 3.66 13.50 2.79
C LYS A 99 2.87 13.09 4.03
N ALA A 100 2.41 11.84 4.12
CA ALA A 100 1.70 11.34 5.30
C ALA A 100 2.58 11.41 6.57
N PHE A 101 3.85 11.06 6.43
CA PHE A 101 4.83 11.17 7.51
C PHE A 101 5.02 12.63 7.98
N GLU A 102 5.20 13.56 7.05
CA GLU A 102 5.48 14.97 7.34
C GLU A 102 4.27 15.71 7.90
N THR A 103 3.08 15.41 7.38
CA THR A 103 1.85 16.13 7.76
C THR A 103 1.09 15.48 8.92
N ALA A 104 1.41 14.24 9.26
CA ALA A 104 0.65 13.43 10.22
C ALA A 104 -0.86 13.33 9.90
N ALA A 105 -1.22 13.47 8.64
CA ALA A 105 -2.59 13.48 8.13
C ALA A 105 -2.78 12.46 7.01
N PRO A 106 -4.03 11.98 6.77
CA PRO A 106 -4.32 11.10 5.66
C PRO A 106 -3.94 11.71 4.31
N VAL A 107 -3.42 10.87 3.42
CA VAL A 107 -3.08 11.24 2.04
C VAL A 107 -3.80 10.30 1.09
N PHE A 108 -4.42 10.87 0.06
CA PHE A 108 -5.15 10.14 -0.97
C PHE A 108 -4.53 10.43 -2.33
N GLY A 109 -4.59 9.46 -3.22
CA GLY A 109 -4.11 9.63 -4.56
C GLY A 109 -4.51 8.51 -5.49
N THR A 110 -3.99 8.61 -6.70
CA THR A 110 -4.15 7.59 -7.74
C THR A 110 -2.82 7.40 -8.46
N TYR A 111 -2.61 6.20 -8.96
CA TYR A 111 -1.55 5.93 -9.91
C TYR A 111 -2.09 5.04 -11.02
N THR A 112 -1.39 5.01 -12.14
CA THR A 112 -1.73 4.15 -13.26
C THR A 112 -0.81 2.93 -13.28
N TRP A 113 -1.39 1.80 -13.66
CA TRP A 113 -0.65 0.56 -13.80
C TRP A 113 -0.99 -0.13 -15.11
N PRO A 114 -0.01 -0.55 -15.91
CA PRO A 114 -0.25 -1.30 -17.12
C PRO A 114 -0.56 -2.76 -16.81
N THR A 115 -1.46 -3.34 -17.58
CA THR A 115 -1.71 -4.79 -17.58
C THR A 115 -0.93 -5.47 -18.68
N ARG A 116 -0.77 -6.79 -18.58
CA ARG A 116 -0.19 -7.61 -19.67
C ARG A 116 -1.00 -7.53 -20.97
N ALA A 117 -2.31 -7.35 -20.87
CA ALA A 117 -3.21 -7.20 -22.02
C ALA A 117 -3.13 -5.80 -22.69
N GLY A 118 -2.28 -4.90 -22.20
CA GLY A 118 -2.08 -3.56 -22.76
C GLY A 118 -3.07 -2.50 -22.30
N TYR A 119 -3.87 -2.78 -21.27
CA TYR A 119 -4.75 -1.79 -20.66
C TYR A 119 -4.01 -1.01 -19.58
N THR A 120 -4.39 0.24 -19.38
CA THR A 120 -3.94 1.06 -18.25
C THR A 120 -5.06 1.12 -17.23
N LEU A 121 -4.72 0.82 -16.00
CA LEU A 121 -5.64 0.78 -14.88
C LEU A 121 -5.32 1.92 -13.90
N ASN A 122 -6.37 2.56 -13.37
CA ASN A 122 -6.24 3.55 -12.32
C ASN A 122 -6.46 2.87 -10.96
N VAL A 123 -5.45 2.94 -10.11
CA VAL A 123 -5.52 2.46 -8.73
C VAL A 123 -5.66 3.67 -7.83
N ARG A 124 -6.73 3.70 -7.04
CA ARG A 124 -6.91 4.67 -5.96
C ARG A 124 -6.24 4.13 -4.70
N PHE A 125 -5.67 5.01 -3.90
CA PHE A 125 -5.10 4.63 -2.61
C PHE A 125 -5.40 5.65 -1.52
N GLY A 126 -5.33 5.19 -0.28
CA GLY A 126 -5.34 6.02 0.91
C GLY A 126 -4.23 5.60 1.86
N MET A 127 -3.58 6.58 2.48
CA MET A 127 -2.50 6.39 3.44
C MET A 127 -2.86 7.10 4.73
N PHE A 128 -2.76 6.40 5.84
CA PHE A 128 -3.27 6.81 7.15
C PHE A 128 -2.14 6.68 8.17
N PRO A 129 -1.46 7.79 8.52
CA PRO A 129 -0.32 7.75 9.42
C PRO A 129 -0.70 7.34 10.84
N LEU A 130 0.21 6.67 11.52
CA LEU A 130 0.04 6.19 12.88
C LEU A 130 1.22 6.64 13.74
N ARG A 131 0.92 7.01 14.97
CA ARG A 131 1.93 7.27 15.98
C ARG A 131 2.37 5.98 16.69
N VAL A 132 3.62 5.96 17.10
CA VAL A 132 4.14 5.08 18.12
C VAL A 132 4.80 5.99 19.16
N GLY A 133 4.16 6.11 20.33
CA GLY A 133 4.51 7.17 21.28
C GLY A 133 4.13 8.56 20.75
N GLU A 134 5.06 9.48 20.72
CA GLU A 134 4.81 10.87 20.30
C GLU A 134 5.04 11.13 18.80
N HIS A 135 5.61 10.17 18.08
CA HIS A 135 6.05 10.36 16.71
C HIS A 135 5.28 9.51 15.70
N ILE A 136 5.10 10.04 14.51
CA ILE A 136 4.65 9.23 13.34
C ILE A 136 5.77 8.25 13.01
N GLN A 137 5.47 6.96 13.10
CA GLN A 137 6.43 5.89 12.81
C GLN A 137 5.89 4.83 11.85
N GLN A 138 4.58 4.75 11.68
CA GLN A 138 3.94 3.78 10.81
C GLN A 138 2.84 4.44 9.97
N CYS A 139 2.38 3.71 8.98
CA CYS A 139 1.23 4.10 8.18
C CYS A 139 0.45 2.84 7.77
N LEU A 140 -0.87 2.93 7.89
CA LEU A 140 -1.77 2.02 7.17
C LEU A 140 -1.96 2.56 5.78
N ALA A 141 -1.83 1.72 4.78
CA ALA A 141 -2.22 2.05 3.42
C ALA A 141 -3.18 1.01 2.88
N ILE A 142 -4.05 1.42 1.99
CA ILE A 142 -5.00 0.56 1.33
C ILE A 142 -5.17 1.00 -0.13
N GLU A 143 -5.33 0.04 -1.01
CA GLU A 143 -5.56 0.27 -2.43
C GLU A 143 -6.94 -0.26 -2.83
N ASP A 144 -7.62 0.48 -3.69
CA ASP A 144 -8.90 0.10 -4.26
C ASP A 144 -8.69 -0.48 -5.67
N TYR A 145 -8.92 -1.77 -5.80
CA TYR A 145 -8.76 -2.53 -7.03
C TYR A 145 -10.09 -2.74 -7.78
N SER A 146 -11.18 -2.14 -7.34
CA SER A 146 -12.52 -2.37 -7.92
C SER A 146 -12.64 -1.98 -9.39
N GLY A 147 -11.78 -1.07 -9.87
CA GLY A 147 -11.70 -0.72 -11.28
C GLY A 147 -11.21 -1.84 -12.20
N PHE A 148 -10.71 -2.93 -11.63
CA PHE A 148 -10.08 -4.03 -12.35
C PHE A 148 -11.02 -5.19 -12.69
N SER A 149 -12.18 -5.29 -12.06
CA SER A 149 -13.07 -6.44 -12.15
C SER A 149 -13.55 -6.79 -13.55
N ARG A 150 -13.55 -5.81 -14.47
CA ARG A 150 -13.96 -6.02 -15.86
C ARG A 150 -12.84 -6.50 -16.79
N VAL A 151 -11.59 -6.25 -16.43
CA VAL A 151 -10.44 -6.49 -17.31
C VAL A 151 -9.81 -7.84 -17.01
N MET A 152 -10.11 -8.41 -15.85
CA MET A 152 -9.38 -9.52 -15.26
C MET A 152 -10.02 -10.89 -15.44
N ALA A 153 -11.15 -10.98 -16.13
CA ALA A 153 -11.79 -12.29 -16.36
C ALA A 153 -10.87 -13.28 -17.10
N ASP A 154 -9.91 -12.78 -17.88
CA ASP A 154 -9.00 -13.59 -18.70
C ASP A 154 -7.53 -13.55 -18.25
N ASP A 155 -7.12 -12.67 -17.34
CA ASP A 155 -5.73 -12.52 -16.92
C ASP A 155 -5.57 -12.83 -15.41
N SER A 156 -5.10 -14.01 -15.10
CA SER A 156 -4.92 -14.44 -13.71
C SER A 156 -3.80 -13.72 -12.95
N ILE A 157 -2.93 -12.98 -13.65
CA ILE A 157 -1.85 -12.15 -13.06
C ILE A 157 -1.73 -10.85 -13.86
N PRO A 158 -2.21 -9.72 -13.31
CA PRO A 158 -2.25 -8.46 -14.06
C PRO A 158 -0.90 -7.84 -14.34
N PHE A 159 0.13 -8.18 -13.55
CA PHE A 159 1.40 -7.48 -13.58
C PHE A 159 2.59 -8.42 -13.75
N GLU A 160 3.48 -8.02 -14.63
CA GLU A 160 4.82 -8.57 -14.65
C GLU A 160 5.69 -7.73 -13.71
N ARG A 161 5.64 -8.05 -12.43
CA ARG A 161 6.58 -7.53 -11.44
C ARG A 161 7.52 -8.65 -11.07
N SER A 162 8.74 -8.57 -11.56
CA SER A 162 9.82 -9.33 -10.96
C SER A 162 10.30 -8.58 -9.74
N PRO A 163 10.50 -9.23 -8.59
CA PRO A 163 11.14 -8.57 -7.46
C PRO A 163 12.51 -8.08 -7.93
N PRO A 164 12.94 -6.87 -7.54
CA PRO A 164 14.27 -6.40 -7.84
C PRO A 164 15.27 -7.40 -7.25
N LYS A 165 16.31 -7.74 -8.00
CA LYS A 165 17.39 -8.57 -7.50
C LYS A 165 18.01 -7.85 -6.30
N LEU A 166 18.04 -8.52 -5.16
CA LEU A 166 18.80 -8.02 -4.02
C LEU A 166 20.28 -7.95 -4.43
N SER A 167 20.93 -6.83 -4.15
CA SER A 167 22.37 -6.72 -4.25
C SER A 167 22.98 -7.71 -3.24
N GLY A 168 23.39 -8.88 -3.71
CA GLY A 168 23.90 -9.98 -2.88
C GLY A 168 23.63 -11.37 -3.43
N ASP A 169 22.74 -11.52 -4.40
CA ASP A 169 22.54 -12.80 -5.09
C ASP A 169 23.53 -13.02 -6.26
N THR A 170 24.80 -12.78 -6.02
CA THR A 170 25.86 -13.39 -6.80
C THR A 170 26.15 -14.75 -6.18
N LYS A 171 25.47 -15.77 -6.65
CA LYS A 171 25.97 -17.12 -6.56
C LYS A 171 26.96 -17.33 -7.72
N ASP A 172 28.23 -17.53 -7.36
CA ASP A 172 29.22 -18.19 -8.20
C ASP A 172 28.74 -19.58 -8.66
#